data_9a2b097fa3bf99980a1290b6434c94c9
#
_entry.id   9a2b097fa3bf99980a1290b6434c94c9
#
_cell.length_a   1.000
_cell.length_b   1.000
_cell.length_c   1.000
_cell.angle_alpha   90.00
_cell.angle_beta   90.00
_cell.angle_gamma   90.00
#
_symmetry.space_group_name_H-M   'P 1'
#
loop_
_entity.id
_entity.type
_entity.pdbx_description
1 polymer ?
#
loop_
_entity_poly.entity_id
_entity_poly.type
_entity_poly.pdbx_seq_one_letter_code
_entity_poly.pdbx_strand_id
1 'polypeptide(L)'
;MLEALTDLQTPDETLDSNKRRLADEGPLTTTELGGGRRTSDWWDWSDVKKGVELLLSRGEVVCVARRNWKRVYDLPERVIPSHLLNADRTDEECYVDLLALAGRALGVATEADLLDYYRLKGTHMRDSALDPKATFADFARQAGLVPVHVLGWSVSDDPRSKSSWAHPDALSDLDRRGRHRTALLSPFDSLIWERARTERIFGLSHRLEAYVPKAKRVHGYFAMPLLHGGRLVGRADPAREGKTLIARQVSVDRPSAIEPMAQALREAAEWVACDAVRVEQVSPESAARPLREAVAKL
;
A
#
# COMPACT_ATOMS: atom_id res chain seq x y z
N MET A 1 6.67 -3.35 -11.72
CA MET A 1 7.59 -4.35 -11.11
C MET A 1 7.12 -5.77 -11.36
N LEU A 2 5.85 -6.13 -11.20
CA LEU A 2 5.31 -7.46 -11.60
C LEU A 2 5.38 -7.67 -13.11
N GLU A 3 5.03 -6.67 -13.93
CA GLU A 3 5.17 -6.74 -15.42
C GLU A 3 6.60 -7.02 -15.87
N ALA A 4 7.59 -6.49 -15.15
CA ALA A 4 9.00 -6.77 -15.46
C ALA A 4 9.44 -8.19 -15.04
N LEU A 5 8.69 -8.88 -14.18
CA LEU A 5 8.99 -10.26 -13.76
C LEU A 5 8.39 -11.30 -14.72
N THR A 6 7.26 -11.00 -15.35
CA THR A 6 6.63 -11.89 -16.34
C THR A 6 7.39 -11.96 -17.67
N ASP A 7 8.12 -10.88 -18.03
CA ASP A 7 8.96 -10.82 -19.23
C ASP A 7 10.41 -11.32 -19.01
N LEU A 8 10.77 -11.66 -17.75
CA LEU A 8 12.08 -12.19 -17.44
C LEU A 8 12.16 -13.67 -17.86
N GLN A 9 12.94 -13.95 -18.89
CA GLN A 9 13.37 -15.32 -19.24
C GLN A 9 14.32 -15.84 -18.14
N THR A 10 13.75 -16.30 -17.03
CA THR A 10 14.52 -17.02 -16.01
C THR A 10 14.59 -18.48 -16.47
N PRO A 11 15.79 -19.07 -16.58
CA PRO A 11 15.91 -20.47 -16.99
C PRO A 11 15.08 -21.40 -16.09
N ASP A 12 14.35 -22.34 -16.66
CA ASP A 12 13.55 -23.31 -15.90
C ASP A 12 14.40 -24.08 -14.89
N GLU A 13 15.65 -24.36 -15.23
CA GLU A 13 16.64 -24.98 -14.31
C GLU A 13 16.82 -24.18 -13.01
N THR A 14 16.76 -22.83 -13.07
CA THR A 14 16.87 -22.00 -11.86
C THR A 14 15.60 -22.09 -11.01
N LEU A 15 14.43 -22.15 -11.65
CA LEU A 15 13.16 -22.31 -10.94
C LEU A 15 13.11 -23.66 -10.24
N ASP A 16 13.45 -24.72 -10.92
CA ASP A 16 13.49 -26.08 -10.38
C ASP A 16 14.54 -26.24 -9.28
N SER A 17 15.70 -25.61 -9.44
CA SER A 17 16.75 -25.61 -8.42
C SER A 17 16.27 -24.92 -7.15
N ASN A 18 15.62 -23.76 -7.25
CA ASN A 18 15.07 -23.05 -6.11
C ASN A 18 14.01 -23.90 -5.38
N LYS A 19 13.08 -24.53 -6.13
CA LYS A 19 12.04 -25.39 -5.54
C LYS A 19 12.64 -26.62 -4.85
N ARG A 20 13.61 -27.32 -5.48
CA ARG A 20 14.28 -28.48 -4.88
C ARG A 20 14.99 -28.09 -3.59
N ARG A 21 15.72 -26.97 -3.55
CA ARG A 21 16.37 -26.52 -2.33
C ARG A 21 15.40 -26.22 -1.20
N LEU A 22 14.27 -25.59 -1.50
CA LEU A 22 13.21 -25.37 -0.51
C LEU A 22 12.61 -26.71 -0.04
N ALA A 23 12.47 -27.70 -0.94
CA ALA A 23 11.98 -29.02 -0.57
C ALA A 23 12.95 -29.75 0.39
N ASP A 24 14.23 -29.72 0.10
CA ASP A 24 15.27 -30.48 0.82
C ASP A 24 15.72 -29.78 2.12
N GLU A 25 15.90 -28.45 2.08
CA GLU A 25 16.51 -27.67 3.17
C GLU A 25 15.47 -26.94 4.05
N GLY A 26 14.20 -26.86 3.60
CA GLY A 26 13.14 -26.13 4.30
C GLY A 26 13.11 -24.62 3.98
N PRO A 27 12.58 -23.77 4.87
CA PRO A 27 12.39 -22.35 4.63
C PRO A 27 13.73 -21.60 4.50
N LEU A 28 13.94 -20.93 3.34
CA LEU A 28 15.19 -20.23 2.99
C LEU A 28 14.92 -18.78 2.57
N THR A 29 15.91 -17.91 2.85
CA THR A 29 15.98 -16.55 2.25
C THR A 29 16.62 -16.62 0.86
N THR A 30 16.45 -15.57 0.04
CA THR A 30 17.14 -15.46 -1.25
C THR A 30 18.66 -15.60 -1.14
N THR A 31 19.25 -15.11 -0.03
CA THR A 31 20.70 -15.22 0.20
C THR A 31 21.12 -16.68 0.46
N GLU A 32 20.34 -17.42 1.24
CA GLU A 32 20.57 -18.85 1.50
C GLU A 32 20.36 -19.69 0.24
N LEU A 33 19.44 -19.31 -0.64
CA LEU A 33 19.26 -19.88 -1.96
C LEU A 33 20.42 -19.60 -2.94
N GLY A 34 21.45 -18.84 -2.55
CA GLY A 34 22.61 -18.51 -3.39
C GLY A 34 22.50 -17.18 -4.12
N GLY A 35 21.44 -16.40 -3.91
CA GLY A 35 21.21 -15.09 -4.54
C GLY A 35 21.93 -13.92 -3.90
N GLY A 36 22.95 -14.17 -3.06
CA GLY A 36 23.63 -13.15 -2.25
C GLY A 36 24.71 -12.31 -2.96
N ARG A 37 25.10 -12.61 -4.18
CA ARG A 37 26.10 -11.81 -4.92
C ARG A 37 25.43 -10.56 -5.49
N ARG A 38 25.87 -9.38 -5.03
CA ARG A 38 25.56 -8.10 -5.67
C ARG A 38 26.36 -8.00 -6.97
N THR A 39 25.68 -7.83 -8.07
CA THR A 39 26.19 -7.22 -9.28
C THR A 39 26.16 -5.69 -9.13
N SER A 40 26.89 -4.96 -9.95
CA SER A 40 27.26 -3.55 -9.74
C SER A 40 26.10 -2.55 -9.64
N ASP A 41 24.89 -2.88 -10.08
CA ASP A 41 23.76 -1.96 -10.13
C ASP A 41 22.67 -2.27 -9.08
N TRP A 42 22.06 -1.22 -8.53
CA TRP A 42 21.01 -1.27 -7.52
C TRP A 42 19.81 -2.16 -7.93
N TRP A 43 19.53 -2.28 -9.23
CA TRP A 43 18.41 -3.00 -9.82
C TRP A 43 18.78 -4.36 -10.43
N ASP A 44 20.09 -4.72 -10.43
CA ASP A 44 20.53 -5.97 -11.01
C ASP A 44 20.34 -7.13 -10.01
N TRP A 45 19.27 -7.88 -10.24
CA TRP A 45 18.92 -9.03 -9.42
C TRP A 45 19.61 -10.28 -9.97
N SER A 46 20.16 -11.11 -9.07
CA SER A 46 20.64 -12.44 -9.45
C SER A 46 19.49 -13.30 -10.00
N ASP A 47 19.81 -14.24 -10.89
CA ASP A 47 18.80 -15.13 -11.48
C ASP A 47 18.05 -15.94 -10.40
N VAL A 48 18.73 -16.36 -9.34
CA VAL A 48 18.10 -16.98 -8.16
C VAL A 48 17.01 -16.07 -7.56
N LYS A 49 17.30 -14.78 -7.40
CA LYS A 49 16.32 -13.83 -6.86
C LYS A 49 15.17 -13.60 -7.83
N LYS A 50 15.45 -13.46 -9.13
CA LYS A 50 14.41 -13.36 -10.17
C LYS A 50 13.53 -14.61 -10.16
N GLY A 51 14.14 -15.79 -10.10
CA GLY A 51 13.44 -17.07 -10.08
C GLY A 51 12.52 -17.22 -8.89
N VAL A 52 12.99 -16.94 -7.67
CA VAL A 52 12.12 -17.09 -6.48
C VAL A 52 11.00 -16.05 -6.43
N GLU A 53 11.22 -14.81 -6.93
CA GLU A 53 10.14 -13.82 -7.02
C GLU A 53 9.12 -14.19 -8.12
N LEU A 54 9.55 -14.84 -9.19
CA LEU A 54 8.65 -15.39 -10.21
C LEU A 54 7.80 -16.55 -9.65
N LEU A 55 8.43 -17.48 -8.94
CA LEU A 55 7.71 -18.57 -8.25
C LEU A 55 6.71 -18.01 -7.23
N LEU A 56 7.09 -16.97 -6.48
CA LEU A 56 6.18 -16.29 -5.54
C LEU A 56 4.98 -15.66 -6.28
N SER A 57 5.20 -15.05 -7.44
CA SER A 57 4.12 -14.44 -8.22
C SER A 57 3.15 -15.47 -8.81
N ARG A 58 3.63 -16.70 -9.05
CA ARG A 58 2.83 -17.84 -9.52
C ARG A 58 2.16 -18.62 -8.39
N GLY A 59 2.47 -18.29 -7.12
CA GLY A 59 1.97 -19.06 -5.97
C GLY A 59 2.68 -20.41 -5.76
N GLU A 60 3.77 -20.68 -6.49
CA GLU A 60 4.55 -21.91 -6.39
C GLU A 60 5.51 -21.92 -5.18
N VAL A 61 5.75 -20.75 -4.59
CA VAL A 61 6.35 -20.56 -3.28
C VAL A 61 5.60 -19.49 -2.50
N VAL A 62 5.71 -19.49 -1.18
CA VAL A 62 5.08 -18.52 -0.29
C VAL A 62 6.12 -17.86 0.61
N CYS A 63 5.83 -16.62 1.04
CA CYS A 63 6.64 -15.92 2.03
C CYS A 63 6.10 -16.24 3.43
N VAL A 64 6.80 -17.07 4.20
CA VAL A 64 6.37 -17.57 5.52
C VAL A 64 6.82 -16.70 6.69
N ALA A 65 7.88 -15.93 6.52
CA ALA A 65 8.45 -15.08 7.56
C ALA A 65 9.34 -13.98 6.97
N ARG A 66 9.82 -13.10 7.85
CA ARG A 66 10.94 -12.20 7.56
C ARG A 66 12.03 -12.33 8.60
N ARG A 67 13.28 -12.54 8.16
CA ARG A 67 14.49 -12.51 8.99
C ARG A 67 15.33 -11.29 8.61
N ASN A 68 15.52 -10.34 9.52
CA ASN A 68 16.21 -9.06 9.24
C ASN A 68 15.68 -8.39 7.96
N TRP A 69 14.34 -8.27 7.82
CA TRP A 69 13.62 -7.74 6.66
C TRP A 69 13.73 -8.56 5.36
N LYS A 70 14.60 -9.58 5.29
CA LYS A 70 14.64 -10.51 4.16
C LYS A 70 13.45 -11.46 4.21
N ARG A 71 12.78 -11.66 3.08
CA ARG A 71 11.73 -12.66 2.96
C ARG A 71 12.32 -14.06 3.13
N VAL A 72 11.61 -14.90 3.85
CA VAL A 72 11.85 -16.34 3.97
C VAL A 72 10.79 -17.03 3.16
N TYR A 73 11.20 -17.86 2.21
CA TYR A 73 10.33 -18.57 1.30
C TYR A 73 10.23 -20.03 1.68
N ASP A 74 9.08 -20.64 1.44
CA ASP A 74 8.85 -22.08 1.60
C ASP A 74 7.84 -22.57 0.55
N LEU A 75 7.65 -23.89 0.47
CA LEU A 75 6.64 -24.49 -0.39
C LEU A 75 5.24 -24.29 0.19
N PRO A 76 4.22 -24.00 -0.66
CA PRO A 76 2.84 -23.77 -0.23
C PRO A 76 2.28 -24.96 0.56
N GLU A 77 2.61 -26.18 0.17
CA GLU A 77 2.10 -27.43 0.76
C GLU A 77 2.45 -27.60 2.24
N ARG A 78 3.48 -26.88 2.72
CA ARG A 78 3.88 -26.92 4.14
C ARG A 78 3.14 -25.92 5.01
N VAL A 79 2.50 -24.91 4.39
CA VAL A 79 1.99 -23.73 5.09
C VAL A 79 0.50 -23.54 4.87
N ILE A 80 0.02 -23.82 3.66
CA ILE A 80 -1.36 -23.64 3.29
C ILE A 80 -2.12 -24.96 3.50
N PRO A 81 -3.25 -24.95 4.24
CA PRO A 81 -4.08 -26.15 4.39
C PRO A 81 -4.47 -26.74 3.03
N SER A 82 -4.39 -28.06 2.90
CA SER A 82 -4.61 -28.76 1.61
C SER A 82 -5.96 -28.47 0.97
N HIS A 83 -7.03 -28.25 1.76
CA HIS A 83 -8.35 -27.92 1.23
C HIS A 83 -8.40 -26.52 0.57
N LEU A 84 -7.50 -25.60 0.97
CA LEU A 84 -7.36 -24.28 0.32
C LEU A 84 -6.41 -24.36 -0.88
N LEU A 85 -5.33 -25.14 -0.75
CA LEU A 85 -4.34 -25.29 -1.81
C LEU A 85 -4.91 -25.97 -3.05
N ASN A 86 -5.79 -26.97 -2.84
CA ASN A 86 -6.42 -27.74 -3.90
C ASN A 86 -7.82 -27.25 -4.27
N ALA A 87 -8.20 -26.05 -3.84
CA ALA A 87 -9.47 -25.44 -4.23
C ALA A 87 -9.43 -25.14 -5.74
N ASP A 88 -10.25 -25.87 -6.51
CA ASP A 88 -10.42 -25.64 -7.94
C ASP A 88 -11.40 -24.47 -8.13
N ARG A 89 -10.85 -23.28 -8.34
CA ARG A 89 -11.59 -22.04 -8.51
C ARG A 89 -11.43 -21.53 -9.93
N THR A 90 -12.55 -21.16 -10.55
CA THR A 90 -12.51 -20.51 -11.85
C THR A 90 -11.95 -19.09 -11.76
N ASP A 91 -11.43 -18.56 -12.87
CA ASP A 91 -10.97 -17.17 -12.93
C ASP A 91 -12.08 -16.18 -12.58
N GLU A 92 -13.32 -16.48 -12.98
CA GLU A 92 -14.49 -15.65 -12.66
C GLU A 92 -14.76 -15.63 -11.15
N GLU A 93 -14.76 -16.77 -10.47
CA GLU A 93 -14.92 -16.83 -9.01
C GLU A 93 -13.81 -16.08 -8.29
N CYS A 94 -12.56 -16.22 -8.73
CA CYS A 94 -11.42 -15.47 -8.19
C CYS A 94 -11.58 -13.96 -8.40
N TYR A 95 -12.03 -13.55 -9.58
CA TYR A 95 -12.26 -12.15 -9.91
C TYR A 95 -13.34 -11.53 -9.03
N VAL A 96 -14.48 -12.22 -8.86
CA VAL A 96 -15.59 -11.79 -8.00
C VAL A 96 -15.16 -11.69 -6.54
N ASP A 97 -14.43 -12.69 -6.02
CA ASP A 97 -13.93 -12.67 -4.64
C ASP A 97 -12.94 -11.51 -4.40
N LEU A 98 -12.03 -11.27 -5.33
CA LEU A 98 -11.07 -10.16 -5.21
C LEU A 98 -11.77 -8.80 -5.28
N LEU A 99 -12.83 -8.66 -6.09
CA LEU A 99 -13.68 -7.46 -6.10
C LEU A 99 -14.42 -7.27 -4.78
N ALA A 100 -14.96 -8.34 -4.19
CA ALA A 100 -15.63 -8.28 -2.88
C ALA A 100 -14.65 -7.84 -1.78
N LEU A 101 -13.43 -8.40 -1.76
CA LEU A 101 -12.38 -8.02 -0.83
C LEU A 101 -11.93 -6.57 -1.02
N ALA A 102 -11.77 -6.11 -2.28
CA ALA A 102 -11.44 -4.73 -2.59
C ALA A 102 -12.56 -3.78 -2.12
N GLY A 103 -13.81 -4.12 -2.40
CA GLY A 103 -14.98 -3.35 -1.97
C GLY A 103 -15.06 -3.22 -0.45
N ARG A 104 -14.85 -4.31 0.27
CA ARG A 104 -14.80 -4.30 1.74
C ARG A 104 -13.67 -3.44 2.30
N ALA A 105 -12.49 -3.50 1.69
CA ALA A 105 -11.33 -2.71 2.12
C ALA A 105 -11.49 -1.22 1.84
N LEU A 106 -12.11 -0.86 0.72
CA LEU A 106 -12.27 0.53 0.28
C LEU A 106 -13.56 1.18 0.80
N GLY A 107 -14.56 0.38 1.18
CA GLY A 107 -15.89 0.83 1.62
C GLY A 107 -16.72 1.40 0.48
N VAL A 108 -16.36 2.57 -0.03
CA VAL A 108 -16.94 3.21 -1.23
C VAL A 108 -15.82 3.49 -2.21
N ALA A 109 -16.01 3.13 -3.48
CA ALA A 109 -14.95 3.18 -4.49
C ALA A 109 -15.50 3.37 -5.91
N THR A 110 -14.70 3.93 -6.79
CA THR A 110 -14.96 3.89 -8.23
C THR A 110 -14.56 2.53 -8.81
N GLU A 111 -15.02 2.22 -10.03
CA GLU A 111 -14.55 1.03 -10.77
C GLU A 111 -13.02 1.00 -10.87
N ALA A 112 -12.40 2.14 -11.20
CA ALA A 112 -10.95 2.25 -11.31
C ALA A 112 -10.22 1.92 -9.99
N ASP A 113 -10.75 2.36 -8.85
CA ASP A 113 -10.19 2.04 -7.54
C ASP A 113 -10.27 0.54 -7.24
N LEU A 114 -11.43 -0.09 -7.50
CA LEU A 114 -11.67 -1.51 -7.28
C LEU A 114 -10.73 -2.37 -8.13
N LEU A 115 -10.62 -2.04 -9.41
CA LEU A 115 -9.73 -2.75 -10.33
C LEU A 115 -8.24 -2.56 -9.99
N ASP A 116 -7.87 -1.39 -9.46
CA ASP A 116 -6.47 -1.12 -9.10
C ASP A 116 -6.03 -1.85 -7.83
N TYR A 117 -6.94 -2.10 -6.89
CA TYR A 117 -6.61 -2.64 -5.56
C TYR A 117 -5.87 -3.99 -5.64
N TYR A 118 -6.35 -4.92 -6.47
CA TYR A 118 -5.73 -6.23 -6.75
C TYR A 118 -5.19 -6.35 -8.17
N ARG A 119 -5.04 -5.23 -8.90
CA ARG A 119 -4.54 -5.21 -10.29
C ARG A 119 -5.40 -6.01 -11.27
N LEU A 120 -6.71 -5.96 -11.11
CA LEU A 120 -7.69 -6.70 -11.93
C LEU A 120 -7.94 -6.02 -13.29
N LYS A 121 -6.90 -5.59 -14.00
CA LYS A 121 -7.00 -4.88 -15.29
C LYS A 121 -5.76 -5.05 -16.16
N GLY A 122 -5.92 -4.83 -17.46
CA GLY A 122 -4.81 -4.75 -18.40
C GLY A 122 -4.07 -6.07 -18.55
N THR A 123 -2.74 -6.01 -18.56
CA THR A 123 -1.85 -7.17 -18.77
C THR A 123 -2.00 -8.25 -17.71
N HIS A 124 -2.41 -7.89 -16.50
CA HIS A 124 -2.63 -8.84 -15.40
C HIS A 124 -3.82 -9.78 -15.63
N MET A 125 -4.74 -9.41 -16.54
CA MET A 125 -5.93 -10.19 -16.88
C MET A 125 -5.88 -10.80 -18.29
N ARG A 126 -4.72 -10.71 -18.96
CA ARG A 126 -4.59 -11.08 -20.38
C ARG A 126 -4.96 -12.54 -20.66
N ASP A 127 -4.58 -13.43 -19.74
CA ASP A 127 -4.76 -14.87 -19.89
C ASP A 127 -5.94 -15.42 -19.05
N SER A 128 -6.79 -14.52 -18.51
CA SER A 128 -7.95 -14.95 -17.70
C SER A 128 -9.11 -15.39 -18.59
N ALA A 129 -9.81 -16.44 -18.15
CA ALA A 129 -10.96 -17.01 -18.81
C ALA A 129 -12.30 -16.38 -18.34
N LEU A 130 -12.38 -15.04 -18.37
CA LEU A 130 -13.63 -14.34 -18.05
C LEU A 130 -14.59 -14.35 -19.23
N ASP A 131 -15.90 -14.36 -18.97
CA ASP A 131 -16.91 -14.21 -20.03
C ASP A 131 -16.74 -12.85 -20.72
N PRO A 132 -16.43 -12.82 -22.03
CA PRO A 132 -16.20 -11.57 -22.76
C PRO A 132 -17.47 -10.71 -22.91
N LYS A 133 -18.66 -11.25 -22.59
CA LYS A 133 -19.93 -10.52 -22.59
C LYS A 133 -20.28 -9.91 -21.22
N ALA A 134 -19.68 -10.42 -20.15
CA ALA A 134 -19.90 -9.90 -18.82
C ALA A 134 -19.28 -8.51 -18.67
N THR A 135 -20.01 -7.61 -18.01
CA THR A 135 -19.54 -6.27 -17.73
C THR A 135 -18.94 -6.19 -16.30
N PHE A 136 -18.12 -5.19 -16.05
CA PHE A 136 -17.67 -4.92 -14.67
C PHE A 136 -18.85 -4.81 -13.69
N ALA A 137 -19.97 -4.21 -14.11
CA ALA A 137 -21.15 -4.06 -13.28
C ALA A 137 -21.80 -5.40 -12.90
N ASP A 138 -21.70 -6.41 -13.75
CA ASP A 138 -22.20 -7.75 -13.45
C ASP A 138 -21.34 -8.42 -12.39
N PHE A 139 -20.03 -8.37 -12.51
CA PHE A 139 -19.10 -8.88 -11.51
C PHE A 139 -19.19 -8.12 -10.18
N ALA A 140 -19.32 -6.80 -10.22
CA ALA A 140 -19.47 -6.00 -9.01
C ALA A 140 -20.74 -6.36 -8.22
N ARG A 141 -21.87 -6.63 -8.92
CA ARG A 141 -23.11 -7.11 -8.27
C ARG A 141 -22.95 -8.52 -7.72
N GLN A 142 -22.30 -9.43 -8.45
CA GLN A 142 -21.99 -10.78 -7.96
C GLN A 142 -21.10 -10.73 -6.71
N ALA A 143 -20.14 -9.76 -6.65
CA ALA A 143 -19.32 -9.47 -5.48
C ALA A 143 -20.10 -8.83 -4.30
N GLY A 144 -21.42 -8.66 -4.43
CA GLY A 144 -22.27 -8.06 -3.39
C GLY A 144 -22.15 -6.55 -3.25
N LEU A 145 -21.52 -5.88 -4.23
CA LEU A 145 -21.37 -4.42 -4.21
C LEU A 145 -22.64 -3.73 -4.70
N VAL A 146 -22.99 -2.61 -4.09
CA VAL A 146 -24.17 -1.81 -4.41
C VAL A 146 -23.74 -0.57 -5.22
N PRO A 147 -24.37 -0.30 -6.38
CA PRO A 147 -24.09 0.90 -7.12
C PRO A 147 -24.61 2.14 -6.38
N VAL A 148 -23.74 3.14 -6.20
CA VAL A 148 -24.04 4.38 -5.46
C VAL A 148 -23.66 5.61 -6.26
N HIS A 149 -24.27 6.74 -5.92
CA HIS A 149 -23.84 8.05 -6.37
C HIS A 149 -23.19 8.77 -5.18
N VAL A 150 -21.94 9.25 -5.39
CA VAL A 150 -21.21 10.03 -4.39
C VAL A 150 -21.13 11.47 -4.88
N LEU A 151 -21.67 12.39 -4.10
CA LEU A 151 -21.64 13.82 -4.44
C LEU A 151 -20.19 14.32 -4.57
N GLY A 152 -19.92 15.04 -5.62
CA GLY A 152 -18.58 15.59 -5.91
C GLY A 152 -17.57 14.60 -6.50
N TRP A 153 -17.94 13.30 -6.74
CA TRP A 153 -17.04 12.32 -7.37
C TRP A 153 -17.26 12.19 -8.89
N SER A 154 -18.37 12.65 -9.41
CA SER A 154 -18.64 12.64 -10.85
C SER A 154 -18.72 14.08 -11.41
N VAL A 155 -18.52 14.19 -12.72
CA VAL A 155 -18.66 15.47 -13.46
C VAL A 155 -20.13 15.93 -13.49
N SER A 156 -21.06 15.02 -13.26
CA SER A 156 -22.51 15.28 -13.23
C SER A 156 -23.06 14.93 -11.85
N ASP A 157 -23.69 15.88 -11.20
CA ASP A 157 -24.43 15.66 -9.94
C ASP A 157 -25.81 14.98 -10.17
N ASP A 158 -26.05 14.41 -11.37
CA ASP A 158 -27.26 13.61 -11.64
C ASP A 158 -27.21 12.33 -10.80
N PRO A 159 -28.14 12.14 -9.84
CA PRO A 159 -28.21 10.94 -9.00
C PRO A 159 -28.38 9.64 -9.79
N ARG A 160 -28.77 9.71 -11.07
CA ARG A 160 -28.85 8.55 -11.96
C ARG A 160 -27.50 8.13 -12.51
N SER A 161 -26.52 9.01 -12.48
CA SER A 161 -25.12 8.72 -12.81
C SER A 161 -24.47 7.92 -11.67
N LYS A 162 -24.64 6.61 -11.68
CA LYS A 162 -24.03 5.70 -10.69
C LYS A 162 -22.57 5.50 -11.03
N SER A 163 -21.72 6.36 -10.52
CA SER A 163 -20.29 6.38 -10.83
C SER A 163 -19.42 5.60 -9.86
N SER A 164 -20.02 5.02 -8.81
CA SER A 164 -19.29 4.38 -7.71
C SER A 164 -20.03 3.16 -7.16
N TRP A 165 -19.32 2.38 -6.39
CA TRP A 165 -19.80 1.14 -5.76
C TRP A 165 -19.51 1.19 -4.27
N ALA A 166 -20.42 0.68 -3.47
CA ALA A 166 -20.28 0.59 -2.01
C ALA A 166 -20.37 -0.86 -1.54
N HIS A 167 -19.53 -1.19 -0.55
CA HIS A 167 -19.76 -2.39 0.24
C HIS A 167 -20.95 -2.16 1.19
N PRO A 168 -21.88 -3.12 1.38
CA PRO A 168 -23.06 -2.94 2.25
C PRO A 168 -22.71 -2.47 3.67
N ASP A 169 -21.65 -3.00 4.27
CA ASP A 169 -21.21 -2.59 5.61
C ASP A 169 -20.90 -1.10 5.70
N ALA A 170 -20.32 -0.52 4.63
CA ALA A 170 -20.02 0.91 4.60
C ALA A 170 -21.29 1.78 4.57
N LEU A 171 -22.38 1.26 3.97
CA LEU A 171 -23.67 1.96 3.97
C LEU A 171 -24.35 1.88 5.34
N SER A 172 -24.21 0.77 6.05
CA SER A 172 -24.76 0.62 7.40
C SER A 172 -24.05 1.48 8.45
N ASP A 173 -22.82 1.91 8.16
CA ASP A 173 -21.99 2.71 9.06
C ASP A 173 -22.08 4.23 8.83
N LEU A 174 -22.91 4.70 7.89
CA LEU A 174 -23.00 6.12 7.53
C LEU A 174 -23.35 7.05 8.71
N ASP A 175 -24.19 6.58 9.64
CA ASP A 175 -24.60 7.35 10.82
C ASP A 175 -23.66 7.17 12.02
N ARG A 176 -22.67 6.29 11.92
CA ARG A 176 -21.70 6.07 13.01
C ARG A 176 -20.68 7.20 13.05
N ARG A 177 -20.50 7.79 14.23
CA ARG A 177 -19.39 8.71 14.45
C ARG A 177 -18.09 7.96 14.30
N GLY A 178 -17.25 8.37 13.33
CA GLY A 178 -15.92 7.82 13.14
C GLY A 178 -15.05 8.04 14.39
N ARG A 179 -14.15 7.12 14.68
CA ARG A 179 -13.11 7.33 15.69
C ARG A 179 -12.12 8.35 15.16
N HIS A 180 -12.07 9.52 15.78
CA HIS A 180 -11.08 10.53 15.44
C HIS A 180 -9.72 10.08 15.94
N ARG A 181 -8.88 9.63 15.02
CA ARG A 181 -7.49 9.25 15.29
C ARG A 181 -6.56 10.30 14.71
N THR A 182 -5.48 10.57 15.42
CA THR A 182 -4.35 11.35 14.91
C THR A 182 -3.22 10.39 14.62
N ALA A 183 -2.67 10.42 13.41
CA ALA A 183 -1.53 9.55 13.02
C ALA A 183 -0.80 10.10 11.79
N LEU A 184 0.51 9.91 11.74
CA LEU A 184 1.27 9.99 10.49
C LEU A 184 1.07 8.70 9.69
N LEU A 185 0.59 8.83 8.46
CA LEU A 185 0.35 7.71 7.56
C LEU A 185 1.59 7.44 6.71
N SER A 186 1.97 6.16 6.61
CA SER A 186 3.00 5.78 5.65
C SER A 186 2.56 6.16 4.22
N PRO A 187 3.45 6.63 3.33
CA PRO A 187 3.12 6.83 1.91
C PRO A 187 2.61 5.57 1.20
N PHE A 188 2.80 4.40 1.81
CA PHE A 188 2.32 3.10 1.32
C PHE A 188 1.05 2.61 2.04
N ASP A 189 0.48 3.43 2.92
CA ASP A 189 -0.78 3.11 3.60
C ASP A 189 -1.91 2.95 2.58
N SER A 190 -2.75 1.92 2.74
CA SER A 190 -3.84 1.61 1.80
C SER A 190 -4.88 2.73 1.68
N LEU A 191 -4.98 3.62 2.66
CA LEU A 191 -5.86 4.78 2.61
C LEU A 191 -5.39 5.83 1.60
N ILE A 192 -4.07 5.95 1.36
CA ILE A 192 -3.49 7.06 0.61
C ILE A 192 -2.55 6.66 -0.55
N TRP A 193 -2.26 5.39 -0.75
CA TRP A 193 -1.33 4.94 -1.79
C TRP A 193 -1.82 5.25 -3.22
N GLU A 194 -3.14 5.15 -3.45
CA GLU A 194 -3.75 5.50 -4.72
C GLU A 194 -4.04 7.02 -4.72
N ARG A 195 -3.32 7.73 -5.61
CA ARG A 195 -3.24 9.20 -5.59
C ARG A 195 -4.53 9.87 -5.98
N ALA A 196 -5.19 9.39 -7.04
CA ALA A 196 -6.43 9.98 -7.52
C ALA A 196 -7.56 9.82 -6.49
N ARG A 197 -7.59 8.66 -5.80
CA ARG A 197 -8.50 8.43 -4.68
C ARG A 197 -8.19 9.36 -3.49
N THR A 198 -6.92 9.50 -3.12
CA THR A 198 -6.49 10.38 -2.02
C THR A 198 -6.89 11.83 -2.30
N GLU A 199 -6.65 12.31 -3.50
CA GLU A 199 -7.03 13.66 -3.91
C GLU A 199 -8.55 13.83 -3.92
N ARG A 200 -9.29 12.86 -4.43
CA ARG A 200 -10.77 12.87 -4.50
C ARG A 200 -11.42 12.88 -3.10
N ILE A 201 -10.88 12.10 -2.15
CA ILE A 201 -11.45 11.99 -0.80
C ILE A 201 -11.02 13.14 0.11
N PHE A 202 -9.74 13.51 0.07
CA PHE A 202 -9.13 14.40 1.04
C PHE A 202 -8.74 15.77 0.46
N GLY A 203 -8.83 15.97 -0.85
CA GLY A 203 -8.33 17.19 -1.51
C GLY A 203 -6.81 17.36 -1.44
N LEU A 204 -6.07 16.29 -1.09
CA LEU A 204 -4.63 16.32 -0.93
C LEU A 204 -3.94 15.64 -2.12
N SER A 205 -3.20 16.42 -2.91
CA SER A 205 -2.26 15.85 -3.88
C SER A 205 -1.04 15.31 -3.15
N HIS A 206 -0.90 13.98 -3.13
CA HIS A 206 0.20 13.28 -2.46
C HIS A 206 1.07 12.53 -3.45
N ARG A 207 2.38 12.76 -3.38
CA ARG A 207 3.39 12.06 -4.18
C ARG A 207 4.58 11.70 -3.31
N LEU A 208 4.99 10.44 -3.34
CA LEU A 208 6.25 10.01 -2.73
C LEU A 208 7.42 10.54 -3.55
N GLU A 209 8.28 11.33 -2.92
CA GLU A 209 9.43 11.98 -3.57
C GLU A 209 10.75 11.23 -3.37
N ALA A 210 10.71 9.99 -2.88
CA ALA A 210 11.90 9.16 -2.67
C ALA A 210 12.75 8.99 -3.95
N TYR A 211 12.09 8.97 -5.12
CA TYR A 211 12.74 8.84 -6.43
C TYR A 211 13.01 10.19 -7.12
N VAL A 212 12.67 11.30 -6.47
CA VAL A 212 12.93 12.66 -6.97
C VAL A 212 14.32 13.09 -6.47
N PRO A 213 15.18 13.69 -7.33
CA PRO A 213 16.45 14.26 -6.90
C PRO A 213 16.27 15.22 -5.74
N LYS A 214 17.17 15.18 -4.74
CA LYS A 214 17.03 15.93 -3.47
C LYS A 214 16.69 17.41 -3.67
N ALA A 215 17.34 18.08 -4.62
CA ALA A 215 17.14 19.50 -4.91
C ALA A 215 15.75 19.85 -5.50
N LYS A 216 15.00 18.85 -5.98
CA LYS A 216 13.66 19.04 -6.57
C LYS A 216 12.52 18.56 -5.66
N ARG A 217 12.83 18.08 -4.44
CA ARG A 217 11.84 17.64 -3.48
C ARG A 217 11.16 18.85 -2.84
N VAL A 218 9.83 18.82 -2.82
CA VAL A 218 9.00 19.86 -2.21
C VAL A 218 8.62 19.50 -0.77
N HIS A 219 8.40 18.22 -0.51
CA HIS A 219 7.85 17.73 0.78
C HIS A 219 8.80 16.81 1.54
N GLY A 220 9.95 16.47 0.97
CA GLY A 220 10.94 15.59 1.59
C GLY A 220 11.06 14.23 0.94
N TYR A 221 11.88 13.36 1.53
CA TYR A 221 12.18 12.03 1.00
C TYR A 221 11.03 11.05 1.19
N PHE A 222 10.50 11.01 2.41
CA PHE A 222 9.46 10.06 2.84
C PHE A 222 8.32 10.81 3.55
N ALA A 223 7.77 11.82 2.87
CA ALA A 223 6.74 12.67 3.45
C ALA A 223 5.49 11.85 3.83
N MET A 224 5.18 11.81 5.11
CA MET A 224 4.06 11.11 5.72
C MET A 224 2.91 12.09 5.98
N PRO A 225 1.72 11.91 5.35
CA PRO A 225 0.56 12.74 5.64
C PRO A 225 0.07 12.58 7.09
N LEU A 226 -0.39 13.67 7.68
CA LEU A 226 -1.03 13.70 9.00
C LEU A 226 -2.54 13.54 8.87
N LEU A 227 -3.05 12.40 9.32
CA LEU A 227 -4.48 12.18 9.50
C LEU A 227 -4.91 12.74 10.86
N HIS A 228 -5.91 13.62 10.87
CA HIS A 228 -6.54 14.12 12.09
C HIS A 228 -8.01 14.44 11.86
N GLY A 229 -8.90 13.89 12.69
CA GLY A 229 -10.33 14.15 12.59
C GLY A 229 -10.94 13.75 11.23
N GLY A 230 -10.44 12.67 10.61
CA GLY A 230 -10.90 12.20 9.30
C GLY A 230 -10.41 13.06 8.13
N ARG A 231 -9.42 13.93 8.32
CA ARG A 231 -8.85 14.80 7.29
C ARG A 231 -7.33 14.67 7.25
N LEU A 232 -6.74 14.88 6.08
CA LEU A 232 -5.30 15.06 5.95
C LEU A 232 -5.00 16.56 6.12
N VAL A 233 -4.31 16.91 7.22
CA VAL A 233 -4.15 18.31 7.67
C VAL A 233 -2.70 18.79 7.68
N GLY A 234 -1.80 18.04 7.11
CA GLY A 234 -0.40 18.35 7.01
C GLY A 234 0.42 17.12 6.61
N ARG A 235 1.73 17.25 6.63
CA ARG A 235 2.67 16.14 6.39
C ARG A 235 4.01 16.39 7.07
N ALA A 236 4.75 15.33 7.37
CA ALA A 236 6.11 15.39 7.90
C ALA A 236 7.03 14.41 7.17
N ASP A 237 8.30 14.79 6.98
CA ASP A 237 9.38 13.92 6.49
C ASP A 237 10.27 13.51 7.67
N PRO A 238 9.93 12.41 8.39
CA PRO A 238 10.70 11.98 9.55
C PRO A 238 11.93 11.15 9.15
N ALA A 239 13.00 11.32 9.90
CA ALA A 239 14.19 10.49 9.82
C ALA A 239 14.72 10.20 11.23
N ARG A 240 15.34 9.05 11.42
CA ARG A 240 15.98 8.69 12.68
C ARG A 240 17.47 8.99 12.64
N GLU A 241 17.97 9.69 13.64
CA GLU A 241 19.39 9.93 13.89
C GLU A 241 19.72 9.55 15.34
N GLY A 242 20.32 8.38 15.52
CA GLY A 242 20.58 7.83 16.86
C GLY A 242 19.29 7.60 17.65
N LYS A 243 19.11 8.36 18.73
CA LYS A 243 17.94 8.36 19.62
C LYS A 243 16.99 9.54 19.40
N THR A 244 17.17 10.28 18.30
CA THR A 244 16.33 11.45 17.97
C THR A 244 15.58 11.20 16.67
N LEU A 245 14.27 11.45 16.68
CA LEU A 245 13.47 11.58 15.48
C LEU A 245 13.61 13.00 14.92
N ILE A 246 14.12 13.12 13.71
CA ILE A 246 14.26 14.41 13.02
C ILE A 246 13.07 14.58 12.07
N ALA A 247 12.20 15.54 12.35
CA ALA A 247 11.20 16.00 11.39
C ALA A 247 11.88 17.04 10.48
N ARG A 248 12.49 16.56 9.37
CA ARG A 248 13.31 17.36 8.45
C ARG A 248 12.50 18.45 7.78
N GLN A 249 11.31 18.10 7.35
CA GLN A 249 10.38 19.02 6.72
C GLN A 249 8.97 18.70 7.22
N VAL A 250 8.28 19.73 7.71
CA VAL A 250 6.90 19.64 8.19
C VAL A 250 6.06 20.69 7.48
N SER A 251 4.87 20.31 7.05
CA SER A 251 3.86 21.28 6.61
C SER A 251 2.56 21.06 7.37
N VAL A 252 1.89 22.15 7.73
CA VAL A 252 0.57 22.15 8.35
C VAL A 252 -0.35 23.09 7.57
N ASP A 253 -1.56 22.65 7.29
CA ASP A 253 -2.51 23.40 6.44
C ASP A 253 -3.23 24.50 7.23
N ARG A 254 -3.23 24.39 8.58
CA ARG A 254 -3.92 25.32 9.47
C ARG A 254 -3.32 25.31 10.88
N PRO A 255 -3.48 26.39 11.66
CA PRO A 255 -2.94 26.44 13.03
C PRO A 255 -3.45 25.33 13.95
N SER A 256 -4.70 24.87 13.79
CA SER A 256 -5.27 23.77 14.59
C SER A 256 -4.63 22.41 14.33
N ALA A 257 -3.77 22.26 13.31
CA ALA A 257 -3.02 21.04 13.04
C ALA A 257 -1.68 20.97 13.82
N ILE A 258 -1.27 22.04 14.52
CA ILE A 258 0.02 22.10 15.22
C ILE A 258 0.09 21.08 16.36
N GLU A 259 -0.86 21.09 17.29
CA GLU A 259 -0.90 20.14 18.40
C GLU A 259 -1.04 18.67 17.91
N PRO A 260 -1.96 18.36 16.98
CA PRO A 260 -2.01 17.04 16.35
C PRO A 260 -0.70 16.60 15.69
N MET A 261 0.03 17.51 15.04
CA MET A 261 1.33 17.21 14.43
C MET A 261 2.38 16.91 15.51
N ALA A 262 2.44 17.71 16.58
CA ALA A 262 3.36 17.48 17.67
C ALA A 262 3.12 16.12 18.34
N GLN A 263 1.87 15.78 18.63
CA GLN A 263 1.48 14.48 19.18
C GLN A 263 1.90 13.34 18.22
N ALA A 264 1.58 13.42 16.94
CA ALA A 264 1.92 12.38 15.97
C ALA A 264 3.44 12.19 15.80
N LEU A 265 4.23 13.26 15.90
CA LEU A 265 5.68 13.17 15.87
C LEU A 265 6.24 12.51 17.14
N ARG A 266 5.66 12.73 18.32
CA ARG A 266 6.04 12.03 19.56
C ARG A 266 5.70 10.54 19.47
N GLU A 267 4.49 10.20 19.09
CA GLU A 267 4.09 8.80 18.87
C GLU A 267 5.00 8.10 17.85
N ALA A 268 5.37 8.78 16.76
CA ALA A 268 6.31 8.25 15.79
C ALA A 268 7.72 8.06 16.37
N ALA A 269 8.18 8.94 17.24
CA ALA A 269 9.47 8.80 17.95
C ALA A 269 9.47 7.59 18.88
N GLU A 270 8.42 7.41 19.66
CA GLU A 270 8.24 6.24 20.54
C GLU A 270 8.23 4.94 19.74
N TRP A 271 7.49 4.90 18.63
CA TRP A 271 7.42 3.74 17.74
C TRP A 271 8.80 3.28 17.23
N VAL A 272 9.71 4.22 16.95
CA VAL A 272 11.07 3.91 16.46
C VAL A 272 12.12 3.94 17.59
N ALA A 273 11.69 3.90 18.84
CA ALA A 273 12.56 3.91 20.03
C ALA A 273 13.53 5.12 20.05
N CYS A 274 13.01 6.31 19.73
CA CYS A 274 13.69 7.60 19.92
C CYS A 274 13.19 8.28 21.20
N ASP A 275 14.12 8.92 21.91
CA ASP A 275 13.85 9.59 23.20
C ASP A 275 13.51 11.07 22.99
N ALA A 276 13.80 11.64 21.81
CA ALA A 276 13.61 13.05 21.48
C ALA A 276 13.08 13.26 20.06
N VAL A 277 12.45 14.42 19.86
CA VAL A 277 12.01 14.91 18.56
C VAL A 277 12.67 16.25 18.28
N ARG A 278 13.26 16.42 17.09
CA ARG A 278 13.79 17.69 16.59
C ARG A 278 13.06 18.09 15.31
N VAL A 279 12.52 19.31 15.27
CA VAL A 279 11.82 19.88 14.10
C VAL A 279 12.74 20.87 13.38
N GLU A 280 13.06 20.61 12.12
CA GLU A 280 13.96 21.45 11.33
C GLU A 280 13.20 22.51 10.54
N GLN A 281 12.64 22.17 9.38
CA GLN A 281 11.93 23.11 8.50
C GLN A 281 10.42 22.97 8.67
N VAL A 282 9.72 24.09 8.72
CA VAL A 282 8.25 24.12 8.86
C VAL A 282 7.63 25.07 7.85
N SER A 283 6.55 24.66 7.23
CA SER A 283 5.76 25.50 6.32
C SER A 283 4.27 25.51 6.80
N PRO A 284 3.64 26.66 6.91
CA PRO A 284 4.23 28.01 6.78
C PRO A 284 5.20 28.30 7.93
N GLU A 285 6.14 29.24 7.72
CA GLU A 285 7.16 29.59 8.73
C GLU A 285 6.52 30.09 10.04
N SER A 286 5.36 30.72 9.98
CA SER A 286 4.60 31.14 11.17
C SER A 286 4.22 29.98 12.11
N ALA A 287 4.16 28.75 11.62
CA ALA A 287 3.90 27.56 12.44
C ALA A 287 5.17 26.99 13.10
N ALA A 288 6.36 27.43 12.72
CA ALA A 288 7.62 26.83 13.17
C ALA A 288 7.82 26.93 14.68
N ARG A 289 7.69 28.14 15.24
CA ARG A 289 7.83 28.36 16.68
C ARG A 289 6.73 27.64 17.48
N PRO A 290 5.43 27.80 17.15
CA PRO A 290 4.37 27.07 17.85
C PRO A 290 4.54 25.55 17.83
N LEU A 291 4.95 24.96 16.70
CA LEU A 291 5.16 23.51 16.60
C LEU A 291 6.33 23.04 17.48
N ARG A 292 7.47 23.75 17.48
CA ARG A 292 8.61 23.41 18.35
C ARG A 292 8.25 23.53 19.84
N GLU A 293 7.49 24.54 20.21
CA GLU A 293 6.99 24.71 21.59
C GLU A 293 6.02 23.58 21.97
N ALA A 294 5.13 23.16 21.07
CA ALA A 294 4.21 22.04 21.29
C ALA A 294 4.96 20.71 21.46
N VAL A 295 5.95 20.42 20.60
CA VAL A 295 6.78 19.21 20.71
C VAL A 295 7.59 19.19 22.02
N ALA A 296 8.07 20.33 22.49
CA ALA A 296 8.86 20.43 23.73
C ALA A 296 8.04 20.23 25.02
N LYS A 297 6.71 20.39 24.96
CA LYS A 297 5.79 20.19 26.09
C LYS A 297 5.37 18.74 26.30
N LEU A 298 5.53 17.90 25.30
CA LEU A 298 5.19 16.48 25.30
C LEU A 298 6.39 15.60 25.71
#